data_1f314e8833341657b0b7266d6036275c
#
_entry.id   1f314e8833341657b0b7266d6036275c
#
_cell.length_a   1.000
_cell.length_b   1.000
_cell.length_c   1.000
_cell.angle_alpha   90.00
_cell.angle_beta   90.00
_cell.angle_gamma   90.00
#
_symmetry.space_group_name_H-M   'P 1'
#
loop_
_entity.id
_entity.type
_entity.pdbx_description
1 polymer ?
#
loop_
_entity_poly.entity_id
_entity_poly.type
_entity_poly.pdbx_seq_one_letter_code
_entity_poly.pdbx_strand_id
1 'polypeptide(L)'
;GVQSRFEAAVAGGIPIIKALRESMAGNEVTEVAGIINGTGNFILTEMSTKGRAFDEVLAEAQSLGYAEADPTFDIDGTDAAHKLVILASLAFGVPLDIESPFKQGIDSLTPQDLDYAAEMGYRVKHLGIARQQAAGVEVRVHPTLIPESKQLATVDGVLNAVMVAGSAVGELVLVGPGAGGPATASSV
;
A
#
# COMPACT_ATOMS: atom_id res chain seq x y z
N GLY A 1 12.70 -18.89 24.43
CA GLY A 1 11.54 -18.71 23.55
C GLY A 1 11.96 -18.74 22.09
N VAL A 2 11.08 -19.15 21.18
CA VAL A 2 11.32 -19.13 19.74
C VAL A 2 11.15 -17.69 19.24
N GLN A 3 12.11 -17.17 18.50
CA GLN A 3 11.97 -15.89 17.83
C GLN A 3 11.27 -16.09 16.47
N SER A 4 10.15 -15.42 16.25
CA SER A 4 9.46 -15.36 14.97
C SER A 4 9.90 -14.13 14.18
N ARG A 5 10.16 -14.31 12.88
CA ARG A 5 10.50 -13.24 11.95
C ARG A 5 9.60 -13.34 10.73
N PHE A 6 9.10 -12.19 10.26
CA PHE A 6 8.08 -12.12 9.21
C PHE A 6 8.22 -10.88 8.32
N GLU A 7 9.48 -10.45 8.04
CA GLU A 7 9.76 -9.25 7.23
C GLU A 7 9.07 -9.30 5.86
N ALA A 8 9.09 -10.45 5.21
CA ALA A 8 8.48 -10.63 3.90
C ALA A 8 6.94 -10.73 3.90
N ALA A 9 6.29 -10.63 5.06
CA ALA A 9 4.82 -10.70 5.14
C ALA A 9 4.15 -9.44 4.57
N VAL A 10 4.84 -8.30 4.55
CA VAL A 10 4.33 -7.03 4.03
C VAL A 10 5.38 -6.37 3.16
N ALA A 11 4.98 -5.93 1.97
CA ALA A 11 5.84 -5.22 1.02
C ALA A 11 7.19 -5.94 0.73
N GLY A 12 7.15 -7.22 0.63
CA GLY A 12 8.15 -8.24 0.34
C GLY A 12 9.63 -7.87 0.43
N GLY A 13 10.14 -7.05 -0.48
CA GLY A 13 11.54 -6.62 -0.52
C GLY A 13 11.84 -5.34 0.27
N ILE A 14 10.84 -4.69 0.87
CA ILE A 14 11.01 -3.46 1.66
C ILE A 14 11.19 -3.85 3.14
N PRO A 15 12.28 -3.45 3.83
CA PRO A 15 12.53 -3.79 5.24
C PRO A 15 11.68 -2.95 6.19
N ILE A 16 10.34 -2.93 5.98
CA ILE A 16 9.43 -2.03 6.71
C ILE A 16 9.19 -2.48 8.15
N ILE A 17 9.10 -3.79 8.40
CA ILE A 17 8.89 -4.32 9.75
C ILE A 17 10.10 -4.01 10.62
N LYS A 18 11.30 -4.20 10.08
CA LYS A 18 12.55 -3.84 10.76
C LYS A 18 12.64 -2.33 10.98
N ALA A 19 12.29 -1.52 9.98
CA ALA A 19 12.26 -0.06 10.12
C ALA A 19 11.34 0.38 11.27
N LEU A 20 10.12 -0.13 11.34
CA LEU A 20 9.17 0.17 12.41
C LEU A 20 9.68 -0.27 13.80
N ARG A 21 10.23 -1.48 13.89
CA ARG A 21 10.65 -2.07 15.18
C ARG A 21 11.95 -1.54 15.72
N GLU A 22 12.90 -1.19 14.85
CA GLU A 22 14.26 -0.82 15.23
C GLU A 22 14.54 0.65 14.94
N SER A 23 14.38 1.10 13.70
CA SER A 23 14.77 2.46 13.28
C SER A 23 13.83 3.53 13.82
N MET A 24 12.54 3.20 13.98
CA MET A 24 11.52 4.12 14.51
C MET A 24 11.37 4.05 16.04
N ALA A 25 12.15 3.22 16.74
CA ALA A 25 12.00 2.99 18.19
C ALA A 25 12.11 4.28 19.06
N GLY A 26 12.80 5.30 18.57
CA GLY A 26 12.91 6.61 19.23
C GLY A 26 11.82 7.61 18.83
N ASN A 27 10.82 7.20 18.03
CA ASN A 27 9.74 8.06 17.54
C ASN A 27 8.39 7.60 18.06
N GLU A 28 7.48 8.54 18.25
CA GLU A 28 6.06 8.27 18.28
C GLU A 28 5.56 8.27 16.83
N VAL A 29 5.09 7.11 16.36
CA VAL A 29 4.54 6.99 15.01
C VAL A 29 3.12 7.53 15.04
N THR A 30 2.81 8.46 14.15
CA THR A 30 1.49 9.11 14.05
C THR A 30 0.68 8.63 12.85
N GLU A 31 1.37 8.21 11.78
CA GLU A 31 0.74 7.72 10.55
C GLU A 31 1.62 6.68 9.87
N VAL A 32 0.96 5.67 9.28
CA VAL A 32 1.51 4.77 8.30
C VAL A 32 0.59 4.81 7.08
N ALA A 33 1.13 5.09 5.90
CA ALA A 33 0.38 5.05 4.66
C ALA A 33 1.19 4.34 3.57
N GLY A 34 0.55 3.53 2.73
CA GLY A 34 1.32 2.80 1.73
C GLY A 34 0.53 2.26 0.56
N ILE A 35 1.25 2.12 -0.54
CA ILE A 35 0.90 1.31 -1.71
C ILE A 35 1.45 -0.09 -1.41
N ILE A 36 0.61 -0.99 -0.92
CA ILE A 36 1.01 -2.31 -0.40
C ILE A 36 0.40 -3.49 -1.16
N ASN A 37 -0.20 -3.20 -2.32
CA ASN A 37 -0.62 -4.17 -3.32
C ASN A 37 -0.08 -3.76 -4.70
N GLY A 38 0.79 -4.59 -5.29
CA GLY A 38 1.44 -4.30 -6.57
C GLY A 38 0.50 -4.43 -7.77
N THR A 39 -0.45 -5.37 -7.72
CA THR A 39 -1.45 -5.59 -8.78
C THR A 39 -2.34 -4.37 -8.96
N GLY A 40 -2.93 -3.88 -7.86
CA GLY A 40 -3.75 -2.67 -7.88
C GLY A 40 -2.98 -1.43 -8.33
N ASN A 41 -1.71 -1.28 -7.90
CA ASN A 41 -0.88 -0.16 -8.34
C ASN A 41 -0.54 -0.23 -9.84
N PHE A 42 -0.26 -1.43 -10.37
CA PHE A 42 -0.05 -1.64 -11.80
C PHE A 42 -1.29 -1.23 -12.61
N ILE A 43 -2.47 -1.68 -12.19
CA ILE A 43 -3.72 -1.36 -12.87
C ILE A 43 -3.94 0.16 -12.90
N LEU A 44 -3.87 0.84 -11.78
CA LEU A 44 -4.06 2.29 -11.70
C LEU A 44 -2.98 3.06 -12.50
N THR A 45 -1.74 2.57 -12.53
CA THR A 45 -0.66 3.17 -13.33
C THR A 45 -0.98 3.11 -14.83
N GLU A 46 -1.35 1.94 -15.34
CA GLU A 46 -1.67 1.76 -16.76
C GLU A 46 -2.93 2.55 -17.18
N MET A 47 -3.96 2.56 -16.34
CA MET A 47 -5.15 3.38 -16.54
C MET A 47 -4.80 4.87 -16.62
N SER A 48 -4.03 5.38 -15.65
CA SER A 48 -3.67 6.80 -15.55
C SER A 48 -2.70 7.26 -16.65
N THR A 49 -1.73 6.44 -17.04
CA THR A 49 -0.68 6.86 -17.98
C THR A 49 -1.03 6.61 -19.44
N LYS A 50 -1.91 5.64 -19.71
CA LYS A 50 -2.27 5.21 -21.08
C LYS A 50 -3.76 5.35 -21.38
N GLY A 51 -4.59 5.83 -20.44
CA GLY A 51 -6.04 6.01 -20.62
C GLY A 51 -6.80 4.70 -20.88
N ARG A 52 -6.27 3.57 -20.39
CA ARG A 52 -6.83 2.24 -20.63
C ARG A 52 -7.96 1.92 -19.67
N ALA A 53 -8.92 1.11 -20.12
CA ALA A 53 -10.02 0.65 -19.26
C ALA A 53 -9.54 -0.37 -18.24
N PHE A 54 -10.20 -0.39 -17.08
CA PHE A 54 -9.88 -1.30 -15.98
C PHE A 54 -9.81 -2.78 -16.41
N ASP A 55 -10.85 -3.27 -17.09
CA ASP A 55 -10.93 -4.68 -17.50
C ASP A 55 -9.81 -5.09 -18.49
N GLU A 56 -9.41 -4.16 -19.37
CA GLU A 56 -8.31 -4.40 -20.30
C GLU A 56 -6.97 -4.55 -19.57
N VAL A 57 -6.71 -3.67 -18.61
CA VAL A 57 -5.47 -3.71 -17.84
C VAL A 57 -5.45 -4.89 -16.89
N LEU A 58 -6.59 -5.25 -16.31
CA LEU A 58 -6.71 -6.45 -15.47
C LEU A 58 -6.37 -7.72 -16.27
N ALA A 59 -6.90 -7.87 -17.49
CA ALA A 59 -6.57 -9.00 -18.36
C ALA A 59 -5.07 -9.07 -18.67
N GLU A 60 -4.42 -7.93 -18.88
CA GLU A 60 -2.96 -7.88 -19.06
C GLU A 60 -2.22 -8.26 -17.78
N ALA A 61 -2.63 -7.76 -16.62
CA ALA A 61 -2.04 -8.12 -15.33
C ALA A 61 -2.10 -9.64 -15.08
N GLN A 62 -3.22 -10.27 -15.44
CA GLN A 62 -3.37 -11.73 -15.39
C GLN A 62 -2.43 -12.44 -16.37
N SER A 63 -2.30 -11.95 -17.60
CA SER A 63 -1.40 -12.53 -18.60
C SER A 63 0.08 -12.44 -18.22
N LEU A 64 0.46 -11.39 -17.49
CA LEU A 64 1.82 -11.16 -16.97
C LEU A 64 2.08 -11.89 -15.64
N GLY A 65 1.07 -12.54 -15.06
CA GLY A 65 1.18 -13.21 -13.77
C GLY A 65 1.23 -12.27 -12.56
N TYR A 66 0.80 -11.02 -12.71
CA TYR A 66 0.66 -10.05 -11.61
C TYR A 66 -0.65 -10.23 -10.86
N ALA A 67 -1.70 -10.69 -11.54
CA ALA A 67 -2.98 -11.04 -10.95
C ALA A 67 -3.29 -12.53 -11.17
N GLU A 68 -3.94 -13.15 -10.20
CA GLU A 68 -4.46 -14.51 -10.33
C GLU A 68 -5.75 -14.55 -11.15
N ALA A 69 -6.26 -15.76 -11.46
CA ALA A 69 -7.52 -15.93 -12.19
C ALA A 69 -8.72 -15.34 -11.44
N ASP A 70 -8.72 -15.42 -10.11
CA ASP A 70 -9.62 -14.66 -9.24
C ASP A 70 -8.84 -13.52 -8.56
N PRO A 71 -8.91 -12.29 -9.07
CA PRO A 71 -8.16 -11.16 -8.57
C PRO A 71 -8.88 -10.38 -7.45
N THR A 72 -10.03 -10.87 -6.99
CA THR A 72 -10.92 -10.15 -6.06
C THR A 72 -10.17 -9.66 -4.83
N PHE A 73 -9.32 -10.49 -4.26
CA PHE A 73 -8.56 -10.20 -3.05
C PHE A 73 -7.60 -9.01 -3.18
N ASP A 74 -7.08 -8.78 -4.40
CA ASP A 74 -6.22 -7.64 -4.71
C ASP A 74 -7.05 -6.38 -5.01
N ILE A 75 -8.14 -6.55 -5.76
CA ILE A 75 -8.92 -5.45 -6.34
C ILE A 75 -9.83 -4.80 -5.29
N ASP A 76 -10.44 -5.59 -4.40
CA ASP A 76 -11.34 -5.10 -3.36
C ASP A 76 -10.62 -4.46 -2.15
N GLY A 77 -9.28 -4.57 -2.11
CA GLY A 77 -8.44 -4.03 -1.05
C GLY A 77 -8.23 -4.95 0.14
N THR A 78 -8.69 -6.19 0.10
CA THR A 78 -8.57 -7.12 1.22
C THR A 78 -7.11 -7.47 1.51
N ASP A 79 -6.30 -7.78 0.49
CA ASP A 79 -4.86 -8.01 0.66
C ASP A 79 -4.16 -6.81 1.32
N ALA A 80 -4.43 -5.60 0.81
CA ALA A 80 -3.87 -4.38 1.36
C ALA A 80 -4.33 -4.13 2.82
N ALA A 81 -5.60 -4.44 3.14
CA ALA A 81 -6.12 -4.30 4.50
C ALA A 81 -5.43 -5.23 5.49
N HIS A 82 -5.22 -6.50 5.14
CA HIS A 82 -4.51 -7.46 5.96
C HIS A 82 -3.06 -7.03 6.25
N LYS A 83 -2.35 -6.57 5.22
CA LYS A 83 -0.99 -6.05 5.36
C LYS A 83 -0.95 -4.79 6.21
N LEU A 84 -1.93 -3.89 6.03
CA LEU A 84 -2.02 -2.66 6.81
C LEU A 84 -2.26 -2.93 8.29
N VAL A 85 -3.09 -3.91 8.64
CA VAL A 85 -3.31 -4.31 10.04
C VAL A 85 -2.00 -4.74 10.70
N ILE A 86 -1.15 -5.50 9.99
CA ILE A 86 0.16 -5.89 10.51
C ILE A 86 1.03 -4.66 10.78
N LEU A 87 1.12 -3.74 9.81
CA LEU A 87 1.91 -2.52 9.95
C LEU A 87 1.40 -1.62 11.07
N ALA A 88 0.08 -1.40 11.13
CA ALA A 88 -0.55 -0.55 12.14
C ALA A 88 -0.40 -1.13 13.55
N SER A 89 -0.57 -2.46 13.71
CA SER A 89 -0.36 -3.13 14.99
C SER A 89 1.07 -2.95 15.50
N LEU A 90 2.06 -3.02 14.61
CA LEU A 90 3.47 -2.80 14.97
C LEU A 90 3.77 -1.33 15.27
N ALA A 91 3.25 -0.42 14.43
CA ALA A 91 3.50 1.01 14.52
C ALA A 91 2.92 1.64 15.80
N PHE A 92 1.72 1.23 16.17
CA PHE A 92 0.97 1.82 17.29
C PHE A 92 0.99 0.94 18.55
N GLY A 93 1.58 -0.26 18.48
CA GLY A 93 1.70 -1.15 19.63
C GLY A 93 0.37 -1.71 20.14
N VAL A 94 -0.65 -1.80 19.29
CA VAL A 94 -2.00 -2.27 19.63
C VAL A 94 -2.40 -3.46 18.77
N PRO A 95 -3.06 -4.49 19.32
CA PRO A 95 -3.63 -5.55 18.51
C PRO A 95 -4.86 -5.00 17.75
N LEU A 96 -4.88 -5.18 16.44
CA LEU A 96 -6.00 -4.82 15.58
C LEU A 96 -6.66 -6.07 15.00
N ASP A 97 -7.99 -6.01 14.86
CA ASP A 97 -8.74 -7.05 14.18
C ASP A 97 -8.51 -6.92 12.67
N ILE A 98 -8.25 -8.04 12.00
CA ILE A 98 -8.00 -8.11 10.57
C ILE A 98 -9.22 -7.68 9.72
N GLU A 99 -10.42 -7.81 10.28
CA GLU A 99 -11.68 -7.40 9.64
C GLU A 99 -12.08 -5.95 9.95
N SER A 100 -11.32 -5.26 10.82
CA SER A 100 -11.66 -3.91 11.26
C SER A 100 -11.46 -2.80 10.21
N PRO A 101 -10.54 -2.90 9.21
CA PRO A 101 -10.33 -1.83 8.26
C PRO A 101 -11.56 -1.55 7.39
N PHE A 102 -11.87 -0.27 7.18
CA PHE A 102 -12.72 0.12 6.06
C PHE A 102 -12.02 -0.23 4.74
N LYS A 103 -12.74 -0.84 3.81
CA LYS A 103 -12.22 -1.25 2.50
C LYS A 103 -13.08 -0.69 1.37
N GLN A 104 -12.44 -0.18 0.34
CA GLN A 104 -13.05 0.18 -0.95
C GLN A 104 -12.08 -0.23 -2.06
N GLY A 105 -12.59 -1.00 -3.00
CA GLY A 105 -11.85 -1.49 -4.17
C GLY A 105 -11.59 -0.41 -5.22
N ILE A 106 -10.91 -0.81 -6.29
CA ILE A 106 -10.54 0.05 -7.43
C ILE A 106 -11.34 -0.24 -8.70
N ASP A 107 -12.18 -1.25 -8.69
CA ASP A 107 -12.96 -1.74 -9.84
C ASP A 107 -14.01 -0.75 -10.36
N SER A 108 -14.45 0.19 -9.52
CA SER A 108 -15.39 1.24 -9.90
C SER A 108 -14.74 2.47 -10.54
N LEU A 109 -13.40 2.56 -10.54
CA LEU A 109 -12.68 3.68 -11.11
C LEU A 109 -12.65 3.62 -12.63
N THR A 110 -12.87 4.77 -13.26
CA THR A 110 -12.81 4.92 -14.71
C THR A 110 -11.56 5.72 -15.12
N PRO A 111 -11.08 5.60 -16.37
CA PRO A 111 -10.02 6.47 -16.87
C PRO A 111 -10.34 7.97 -16.73
N GLN A 112 -11.61 8.34 -16.88
CA GLN A 112 -12.06 9.73 -16.73
C GLN A 112 -11.89 10.25 -15.30
N ASP A 113 -12.10 9.42 -14.27
CA ASP A 113 -11.87 9.80 -12.87
C ASP A 113 -10.38 10.11 -12.64
N LEU A 114 -9.49 9.33 -13.26
CA LEU A 114 -8.04 9.52 -13.16
C LEU A 114 -7.58 10.77 -13.92
N ASP A 115 -8.17 11.05 -15.08
CA ASP A 115 -7.90 12.27 -15.85
C ASP A 115 -8.33 13.51 -15.07
N TYR A 116 -9.52 13.52 -14.45
CA TYR A 116 -9.96 14.63 -13.60
C TYR A 116 -9.06 14.84 -12.39
N ALA A 117 -8.60 13.75 -11.77
CA ALA A 117 -7.62 13.85 -10.68
C ALA A 117 -6.33 14.51 -11.15
N ALA A 118 -5.81 14.11 -12.33
CA ALA A 118 -4.61 14.69 -12.91
C ALA A 118 -4.77 16.17 -13.28
N GLU A 119 -5.91 16.59 -13.85
CA GLU A 119 -6.22 17.99 -14.12
C GLU A 119 -6.21 18.86 -12.86
N MET A 120 -6.57 18.29 -11.72
CA MET A 120 -6.53 18.94 -10.41
C MET A 120 -5.15 18.89 -9.72
N GLY A 121 -4.12 18.28 -10.35
CA GLY A 121 -2.78 18.12 -9.78
C GLY A 121 -2.63 16.96 -8.79
N TYR A 122 -3.47 15.93 -8.92
CA TYR A 122 -3.44 14.75 -8.08
C TYR A 122 -3.22 13.47 -8.89
N ARG A 123 -2.69 12.45 -8.22
CA ARG A 123 -2.69 11.06 -8.68
C ARG A 123 -3.60 10.22 -7.80
N VAL A 124 -4.33 9.29 -8.41
CA VAL A 124 -5.10 8.29 -7.66
C VAL A 124 -4.20 7.10 -7.36
N LYS A 125 -4.08 6.76 -6.08
CA LYS A 125 -3.41 5.54 -5.63
C LYS A 125 -4.32 4.76 -4.68
N HIS A 126 -4.24 3.43 -4.71
CA HIS A 126 -4.94 2.59 -3.74
C HIS A 126 -4.10 2.51 -2.47
N LEU A 127 -4.46 3.29 -1.45
CA LEU A 127 -3.68 3.41 -0.23
C LEU A 127 -4.30 2.65 0.93
N GLY A 128 -3.44 1.91 1.65
CA GLY A 128 -3.67 1.60 3.04
C GLY A 128 -3.21 2.77 3.91
N ILE A 129 -4.07 3.27 4.80
CA ILE A 129 -3.80 4.39 5.70
C ILE A 129 -4.18 3.99 7.11
N ALA A 130 -3.23 4.11 8.05
CA ALA A 130 -3.45 3.94 9.47
C ALA A 130 -2.96 5.18 10.22
N ARG A 131 -3.81 5.76 11.07
CA ARG A 131 -3.52 6.98 11.81
C ARG A 131 -3.87 6.85 13.27
N GLN A 132 -2.98 7.35 14.14
CA GLN A 132 -3.29 7.53 15.56
C GLN A 132 -4.27 8.71 15.68
N GLN A 133 -5.41 8.47 16.32
CA GLN A 133 -6.43 9.45 16.63
C GLN A 133 -6.68 9.50 18.15
N ALA A 134 -7.33 10.56 18.62
CA ALA A 134 -7.66 10.67 20.06
C ALA A 134 -8.56 9.51 20.57
N ALA A 135 -9.40 8.95 19.70
CA ALA A 135 -10.32 7.85 20.01
C ALA A 135 -9.75 6.45 19.73
N GLY A 136 -8.51 6.33 19.23
CA GLY A 136 -7.90 5.05 18.87
C GLY A 136 -7.16 5.11 17.53
N VAL A 137 -7.01 3.98 16.86
CA VAL A 137 -6.34 3.88 15.56
C VAL A 137 -7.38 3.77 14.45
N GLU A 138 -7.36 4.73 13.53
CA GLU A 138 -8.10 4.66 12.27
C GLU A 138 -7.34 3.80 11.28
N VAL A 139 -8.03 2.83 10.63
CA VAL A 139 -7.43 1.94 9.61
C VAL A 139 -8.37 1.84 8.42
N ARG A 140 -7.87 2.17 7.21
CA ARG A 140 -8.68 2.16 5.98
C ARG A 140 -7.85 1.87 4.73
N VAL A 141 -8.48 1.25 3.74
CA VAL A 141 -7.92 1.02 2.41
C VAL A 141 -8.92 1.53 1.37
N HIS A 142 -8.51 2.47 0.54
CA HIS A 142 -9.36 3.03 -0.50
C HIS A 142 -8.55 3.78 -1.57
N PRO A 143 -9.14 4.03 -2.76
CA PRO A 143 -8.61 4.99 -3.71
C PRO A 143 -8.45 6.37 -3.07
N THR A 144 -7.27 6.95 -3.20
CA THR A 144 -6.89 8.20 -2.53
C THR A 144 -6.27 9.17 -3.52
N LEU A 145 -6.72 10.42 -3.50
CA LEU A 145 -6.11 11.52 -4.23
C LEU A 145 -4.84 11.98 -3.51
N ILE A 146 -3.69 11.84 -4.16
CA ILE A 146 -2.39 12.27 -3.62
C ILE A 146 -1.86 13.41 -4.46
N PRO A 147 -1.49 14.56 -3.88
CA PRO A 147 -0.84 15.63 -4.63
C PRO A 147 0.39 15.10 -5.40
N GLU A 148 0.54 15.48 -6.66
CA GLU A 148 1.66 15.01 -7.51
C GLU A 148 3.04 15.33 -6.94
N SER A 149 3.14 16.34 -6.07
CA SER A 149 4.37 16.71 -5.37
C SER A 149 4.80 15.72 -4.27
N LYS A 150 3.93 14.79 -3.87
CA LYS A 150 4.24 13.80 -2.83
C LYS A 150 4.91 12.56 -3.44
N GLN A 151 5.88 11.98 -2.72
CA GLN A 151 6.63 10.79 -3.19
C GLN A 151 5.74 9.59 -3.50
N LEU A 152 4.70 9.33 -2.70
CA LEU A 152 3.78 8.22 -2.97
C LEU A 152 3.06 8.35 -4.32
N ALA A 153 2.83 9.57 -4.80
CA ALA A 153 2.19 9.81 -6.10
C ALA A 153 3.03 9.31 -7.29
N THR A 154 4.36 9.25 -7.14
CA THR A 154 5.31 8.88 -8.20
C THR A 154 5.66 7.37 -8.22
N VAL A 155 5.08 6.58 -7.34
CA VAL A 155 5.34 5.13 -7.26
C VAL A 155 4.45 4.40 -8.24
N ASP A 156 5.00 3.98 -9.36
CA ASP A 156 4.27 3.39 -10.49
C ASP A 156 4.56 1.89 -10.69
N GLY A 157 3.77 1.26 -11.55
CA GLY A 157 3.89 -0.15 -11.91
C GLY A 157 3.60 -1.08 -10.73
N VAL A 158 4.38 -2.15 -10.60
CA VAL A 158 4.21 -3.17 -9.54
C VAL A 158 4.93 -2.83 -8.23
N LEU A 159 5.51 -1.63 -8.13
CA LEU A 159 6.24 -1.22 -6.93
C LEU A 159 5.30 -1.00 -5.75
N ASN A 160 5.81 -1.32 -4.57
CA ASN A 160 5.22 -0.93 -3.30
C ASN A 160 5.96 0.27 -2.70
N ALA A 161 5.26 0.99 -1.83
CA ALA A 161 5.86 2.03 -1.02
C ALA A 161 5.15 2.13 0.32
N VAL A 162 5.91 2.39 1.37
CA VAL A 162 5.34 2.65 2.70
C VAL A 162 5.94 3.94 3.25
N MET A 163 5.07 4.86 3.61
CA MET A 163 5.39 6.08 4.35
C MET A 163 5.09 5.87 5.82
N VAL A 164 6.02 6.29 6.67
CA VAL A 164 5.85 6.32 8.13
C VAL A 164 6.13 7.75 8.61
N ALA A 165 5.19 8.34 9.32
CA ALA A 165 5.37 9.64 9.96
C ALA A 165 5.73 9.45 11.43
N GLY A 166 6.89 9.97 11.83
CA GLY A 166 7.40 9.93 13.19
C GLY A 166 7.59 11.31 13.80
N SER A 167 7.43 11.42 15.11
CA SER A 167 7.48 12.69 15.86
C SER A 167 8.82 13.43 15.74
N ALA A 168 9.93 12.72 15.57
CA ALA A 168 11.27 13.30 15.47
C ALA A 168 11.82 13.29 14.05
N VAL A 169 11.58 12.22 13.27
CA VAL A 169 12.17 12.05 11.94
C VAL A 169 11.32 12.70 10.83
N GLY A 170 10.04 12.98 11.10
CA GLY A 170 9.09 13.43 10.07
C GLY A 170 8.63 12.28 9.19
N GLU A 171 8.41 12.53 7.89
CA GLU A 171 8.00 11.52 6.91
C GLU A 171 9.21 10.73 6.39
N LEU A 172 9.17 9.42 6.54
CA LEU A 172 10.11 8.48 5.95
C LEU A 172 9.35 7.65 4.91
N VAL A 173 9.86 7.57 3.68
CA VAL A 173 9.25 6.77 2.61
C VAL A 173 10.25 5.71 2.15
N LEU A 174 9.80 4.44 2.16
CA LEU A 174 10.56 3.31 1.61
C LEU A 174 9.84 2.81 0.37
N VAL A 175 10.58 2.63 -0.71
CA VAL A 175 10.06 2.18 -2.01
C VAL A 175 10.84 0.95 -2.47
N GLY A 176 10.17 -0.05 -3.00
CA GLY A 176 10.81 -1.25 -3.52
C GLY A 176 9.83 -2.28 -4.07
N PRO A 177 10.33 -3.44 -4.51
CA PRO A 177 9.48 -4.52 -4.97
C PRO A 177 8.66 -5.09 -3.81
N GLY A 178 7.32 -5.14 -3.97
CA GLY A 178 6.40 -5.65 -2.96
C GLY A 178 6.26 -7.17 -2.97
N ALA A 179 6.64 -7.82 -4.07
CA ALA A 179 6.53 -9.27 -4.27
C ALA A 179 7.63 -9.76 -5.21
N GLY A 180 7.67 -11.07 -5.41
CA GLY A 180 8.63 -11.75 -6.28
C GLY A 180 9.64 -12.58 -5.51
N GLY A 181 10.02 -13.75 -6.06
CA GLY A 181 10.88 -14.72 -5.41
C GLY A 181 12.18 -14.15 -4.84
N PRO A 182 13.00 -13.41 -5.64
CA PRO A 182 14.25 -12.82 -5.16
C PRO A 182 14.05 -11.77 -4.05
N ALA A 183 13.05 -10.91 -4.17
CA ALA A 183 12.74 -9.87 -3.19
C ALA A 183 12.31 -10.49 -1.84
N THR A 184 11.37 -11.44 -1.89
CA THR A 184 10.89 -12.18 -0.71
C THR A 184 12.03 -12.99 -0.06
N ALA A 185 12.82 -13.69 -0.86
CA ALA A 185 13.97 -14.47 -0.35
C ALA A 185 15.02 -13.58 0.33
N SER A 186 15.27 -12.39 -0.22
CA SER A 186 16.20 -11.40 0.38
C SER A 186 15.74 -10.98 1.78
N SER A 187 14.46 -10.78 1.98
CA SER A 187 13.91 -10.39 3.30
C SER A 187 13.89 -11.55 4.31
N VAL A 188 13.77 -12.79 3.83
CA VAL A 188 13.84 -13.98 4.67
C VAL A 188 15.25 -14.25 5.17
#